data_421de1e7089e6a87b9f83981d7a2538b
#
_entry.id   421de1e7089e6a87b9f83981d7a2538b
#
_cell.length_a   1.000
_cell.length_b   1.000
_cell.length_c   1.000
_cell.angle_alpha   90.00
_cell.angle_beta   90.00
_cell.angle_gamma   90.00
#
_symmetry.space_group_name_H-M   'P 1'
#
loop_
_entity.id
_entity.type
_entity.pdbx_description
1 polymer ?
#
loop_
_entity_poly.entity_id
_entity_poly.type
_entity_poly.pdbx_seq_one_letter_code
_entity_poly.pdbx_strand_id
1 'polypeptide(L)'
;AEYEAERTNKALNAPRPYGLALHHKHLPEMTAVTGLDTAPNFVPIVADYYAGMETMIPLDLAALGITAQAVADTLADYYAGQAMIRVHPLGEGTDGGFLAANKLAGKDTLEIFCLPNPDGTQLQLIGLFDNLGKGSSGAAVQCMNLMLGLEETKGLAR
;
A
#
# COMPACT_ATOMS: atom_id res chain seq x y z
N ALA A 1 -6.13 -20.62 11.94
CA ALA A 1 -6.11 -22.05 11.59
C ALA A 1 -4.89 -22.38 10.69
N GLU A 2 -4.68 -21.72 9.53
CA GLU A 2 -3.54 -22.03 8.65
C GLU A 2 -2.20 -21.72 9.33
N TYR A 3 -2.07 -20.58 9.97
CA TYR A 3 -0.84 -20.16 10.68
C TYR A 3 -0.57 -20.91 11.98
N GLU A 4 -1.55 -21.56 12.57
CA GLU A 4 -1.35 -22.47 13.70
C GLU A 4 -0.60 -23.76 13.30
N ALA A 5 -0.64 -24.11 12.00
CA ALA A 5 0.10 -25.24 11.44
C ALA A 5 1.58 -24.93 11.14
N GLU A 6 2.06 -23.71 11.32
CA GLU A 6 3.45 -23.29 11.04
C GLU A 6 4.48 -24.10 11.80
N ARG A 7 4.19 -24.43 13.04
CA ARG A 7 5.10 -25.23 13.88
C ARG A 7 5.45 -26.57 13.25
N THR A 8 4.59 -27.07 12.35
CA THR A 8 4.74 -28.35 11.67
C THR A 8 5.03 -28.23 10.18
N ASN A 9 4.68 -27.09 9.54
CA ASN A 9 4.88 -26.83 8.12
C ASN A 9 5.70 -25.56 7.89
N LYS A 10 7.01 -25.72 7.74
CA LYS A 10 7.96 -24.62 7.50
C LYS A 10 7.66 -23.77 6.25
N ALA A 11 6.91 -24.30 5.28
CA ALA A 11 6.53 -23.54 4.09
C ALA A 11 5.60 -22.36 4.43
N LEU A 12 4.89 -22.41 5.56
CA LEU A 12 4.02 -21.32 6.02
C LEU A 12 4.79 -20.14 6.60
N ASN A 13 6.05 -20.34 7.01
CA ASN A 13 6.91 -19.30 7.55
C ASN A 13 7.58 -18.43 6.46
N ALA A 14 7.42 -18.81 5.18
CA ALA A 14 7.98 -18.06 4.06
C ALA A 14 6.91 -17.23 3.35
N PRO A 15 7.27 -16.07 2.76
CA PRO A 15 6.39 -15.36 1.86
C PRO A 15 5.97 -16.25 0.69
N ARG A 16 4.67 -16.30 0.38
CA ARG A 16 4.12 -17.18 -0.64
C ARG A 16 3.29 -16.37 -1.63
N PRO A 17 3.71 -16.24 -2.90
CA PRO A 17 2.86 -15.69 -3.93
C PRO A 17 1.69 -16.64 -4.22
N TYR A 18 0.53 -16.07 -4.54
CA TYR A 18 -0.65 -16.81 -4.96
C TYR A 18 -1.29 -16.15 -6.17
N GLY A 19 -2.37 -16.73 -6.72
CA GLY A 19 -2.94 -16.20 -7.96
C GLY A 19 -1.98 -16.31 -9.15
N LEU A 20 -1.12 -17.33 -9.17
CA LEU A 20 -0.01 -17.51 -10.13
C LEU A 20 -0.46 -17.65 -11.58
N ALA A 21 -1.75 -17.92 -11.83
CA ALA A 21 -2.36 -17.91 -13.17
C ALA A 21 -2.68 -16.48 -13.65
N LEU A 22 -2.23 -15.44 -12.96
CA LEU A 22 -2.54 -14.03 -13.23
C LEU A 22 -4.05 -13.75 -13.30
N HIS A 23 -4.83 -14.51 -12.52
CA HIS A 23 -6.27 -14.34 -12.38
C HIS A 23 -6.61 -14.12 -10.90
N HIS A 24 -7.19 -12.97 -10.60
CA HIS A 24 -7.57 -12.60 -9.23
C HIS A 24 -8.88 -11.82 -9.23
N LYS A 25 -9.71 -12.01 -8.20
CA LYS A 25 -11.02 -11.34 -8.06
C LYS A 25 -10.94 -9.80 -8.02
N HIS A 26 -9.80 -9.23 -7.63
CA HIS A 26 -9.62 -7.78 -7.59
C HIS A 26 -9.24 -7.15 -8.93
N LEU A 27 -8.83 -7.91 -9.94
CA LEU A 27 -8.42 -7.35 -11.24
C LEU A 27 -9.52 -6.53 -11.93
N PRO A 28 -10.79 -6.98 -11.98
CA PRO A 28 -11.86 -6.17 -12.55
C PRO A 28 -12.07 -4.84 -11.82
N GLU A 29 -11.98 -4.85 -10.47
CA GLU A 29 -12.09 -3.66 -9.65
C GLU A 29 -10.92 -2.70 -9.88
N MET A 30 -9.69 -3.22 -9.87
CA MET A 30 -8.49 -2.42 -10.19
C MET A 30 -8.63 -1.73 -11.54
N THR A 31 -9.00 -2.47 -12.58
CA THR A 31 -9.18 -1.93 -13.94
C THR A 31 -10.26 -0.85 -13.97
N ALA A 32 -11.41 -1.09 -13.34
CA ALA A 32 -12.52 -0.15 -13.31
C ALA A 32 -12.18 1.14 -12.55
N VAL A 33 -11.54 1.04 -11.38
CA VAL A 33 -11.22 2.20 -10.53
C VAL A 33 -10.09 3.03 -11.12
N THR A 34 -9.07 2.39 -11.71
CA THR A 34 -7.91 3.10 -12.29
C THR A 34 -8.14 3.59 -13.72
N GLY A 35 -9.17 3.10 -14.41
CA GLY A 35 -9.44 3.43 -15.80
C GLY A 35 -8.44 2.82 -16.78
N LEU A 36 -7.74 1.75 -16.39
CA LEU A 36 -6.81 1.06 -17.27
C LEU A 36 -7.56 0.29 -18.38
N ASP A 37 -7.06 0.33 -19.61
CA ASP A 37 -7.61 -0.43 -20.74
C ASP A 37 -7.36 -1.95 -20.60
N THR A 38 -6.30 -2.31 -19.88
CA THR A 38 -5.92 -3.71 -19.63
C THR A 38 -5.66 -3.94 -18.14
N ALA A 39 -5.99 -5.14 -17.67
CA ALA A 39 -5.73 -5.51 -16.28
C ALA A 39 -4.22 -5.45 -15.96
N PRO A 40 -3.83 -4.90 -14.81
CA PRO A 40 -2.43 -4.85 -14.41
C PRO A 40 -1.87 -6.25 -14.10
N ASN A 41 -0.57 -6.41 -14.19
CA ASN A 41 0.11 -7.59 -13.65
C ASN A 41 0.02 -7.52 -12.10
N PHE A 42 -0.76 -8.42 -11.53
CA PHE A 42 -1.00 -8.47 -10.08
C PHE A 42 -0.46 -9.77 -9.50
N VAL A 43 0.52 -9.64 -8.61
CA VAL A 43 1.19 -10.77 -7.95
C VAL A 43 1.01 -10.66 -6.44
N PRO A 44 -0.11 -11.13 -5.87
CA PRO A 44 -0.36 -11.07 -4.44
C PRO A 44 0.53 -12.07 -3.69
N ILE A 45 1.07 -11.63 -2.55
CA ILE A 45 1.94 -12.41 -1.68
C ILE A 45 1.37 -12.41 -0.27
N VAL A 46 1.28 -13.57 0.37
CA VAL A 46 0.99 -13.70 1.79
C VAL A 46 2.26 -14.06 2.54
N ALA A 47 2.42 -13.54 3.76
CA ALA A 47 3.56 -13.81 4.62
C ALA A 47 3.09 -14.02 6.07
N ASP A 48 4.00 -14.53 6.91
CA ASP A 48 3.72 -14.87 8.30
C ASP A 48 3.81 -13.62 9.21
N TYR A 49 2.77 -12.79 9.16
CA TYR A 49 2.50 -11.72 10.14
C TYR A 49 0.99 -11.48 10.23
N TYR A 50 0.54 -11.05 11.40
CA TYR A 50 -0.89 -10.93 11.72
C TYR A 50 -1.59 -9.85 10.90
N ALA A 51 -0.99 -8.67 10.77
CA ALA A 51 -1.56 -7.52 10.10
C ALA A 51 -0.47 -6.68 9.42
N GLY A 52 -0.84 -6.00 8.37
CA GLY A 52 0.02 -5.18 7.54
C GLY A 52 -0.14 -5.50 6.06
N MET A 53 0.07 -4.52 5.23
CA MET A 53 0.01 -4.66 3.77
C MET A 53 0.92 -3.62 3.11
N GLU A 54 1.61 -4.08 2.10
CA GLU A 54 2.42 -3.25 1.23
C GLU A 54 1.97 -3.47 -0.22
N THR A 55 1.68 -2.38 -0.92
CA THR A 55 1.37 -2.40 -2.35
C THR A 55 2.49 -1.70 -3.09
N MET A 56 3.20 -2.41 -3.95
CA MET A 56 4.29 -1.88 -4.77
C MET A 56 3.86 -1.72 -6.21
N ILE A 57 4.08 -0.54 -6.78
CA ILE A 57 3.76 -0.20 -8.16
C ILE A 57 5.04 0.31 -8.83
N PRO A 58 5.73 -0.52 -9.62
CA PRO A 58 6.88 -0.08 -10.38
C PRO A 58 6.43 0.79 -11.55
N LEU A 59 7.05 1.96 -11.70
CA LEU A 59 6.79 2.92 -12.78
C LEU A 59 8.03 3.09 -13.64
N ASP A 60 7.87 2.99 -14.96
CA ASP A 60 8.87 3.39 -15.96
C ASP A 60 8.64 4.88 -16.28
N LEU A 61 9.39 5.76 -15.61
CA LEU A 61 9.25 7.19 -15.73
C LEU A 61 9.69 7.70 -17.12
N ALA A 62 10.68 7.04 -17.72
CA ALA A 62 11.15 7.38 -19.04
C ALA A 62 10.06 7.12 -20.09
N ALA A 63 9.39 5.98 -20.02
CA ALA A 63 8.27 5.65 -20.91
C ALA A 63 7.05 6.57 -20.70
N LEU A 64 6.81 7.00 -19.45
CA LEU A 64 5.72 7.92 -19.10
C LEU A 64 6.04 9.39 -19.44
N GLY A 65 7.29 9.74 -19.69
CA GLY A 65 7.71 11.12 -19.94
C GLY A 65 7.55 12.05 -18.73
N ILE A 66 7.66 11.51 -17.51
CA ILE A 66 7.52 12.24 -16.23
C ILE A 66 8.76 12.06 -15.35
N THR A 67 8.89 12.89 -14.32
CA THR A 67 9.98 12.79 -13.34
C THR A 67 9.51 12.22 -12.03
N ALA A 68 10.42 11.60 -11.26
CA ALA A 68 10.13 11.12 -9.92
C ALA A 68 9.64 12.24 -8.99
N GLN A 69 10.22 13.44 -9.14
CA GLN A 69 9.80 14.62 -8.36
C GLN A 69 8.35 15.01 -8.68
N ALA A 70 7.96 15.01 -9.96
CA ALA A 70 6.59 15.35 -10.35
C ALA A 70 5.55 14.37 -9.76
N VAL A 71 5.90 13.08 -9.68
CA VAL A 71 5.03 12.07 -9.02
C VAL A 71 4.91 12.37 -7.52
N ALA A 72 6.04 12.60 -6.85
CA ALA A 72 6.05 12.89 -5.41
C ALA A 72 5.28 14.18 -5.07
N ASP A 73 5.51 15.25 -5.83
CA ASP A 73 4.82 16.54 -5.64
C ASP A 73 3.30 16.39 -5.86
N THR A 74 2.89 15.68 -6.92
CA THR A 74 1.48 15.44 -7.21
C THR A 74 0.79 14.73 -6.04
N LEU A 75 1.42 13.70 -5.49
CA LEU A 75 0.86 12.96 -4.35
C LEU A 75 0.86 13.78 -3.07
N ALA A 76 1.93 14.55 -2.81
CA ALA A 76 2.01 15.43 -1.65
C ALA A 76 0.93 16.52 -1.68
N ASP A 77 0.72 17.15 -2.84
CA ASP A 77 -0.30 18.16 -3.04
C ASP A 77 -1.72 17.58 -2.93
N TYR A 78 -1.96 16.42 -3.56
CA TYR A 78 -3.28 15.77 -3.54
C TYR A 78 -3.70 15.35 -2.12
N TYR A 79 -2.75 14.86 -1.32
CA TYR A 79 -3.00 14.43 0.05
C TYR A 79 -2.69 15.49 1.11
N ALA A 80 -2.42 16.74 0.71
CA ALA A 80 -2.17 17.83 1.64
C ALA A 80 -3.33 18.01 2.63
N GLY A 81 -3.01 18.04 3.92
CA GLY A 81 -4.01 18.21 4.97
C GLY A 81 -4.82 16.97 5.34
N GLN A 82 -4.61 15.83 4.69
CA GLN A 82 -5.27 14.56 5.04
C GLN A 82 -4.70 13.97 6.33
N ALA A 83 -5.53 13.87 7.36
CA ALA A 83 -5.10 13.48 8.71
C ALA A 83 -4.63 12.02 8.81
N MET A 84 -5.13 11.14 7.92
CA MET A 84 -4.91 9.69 7.96
C MET A 84 -4.01 9.19 6.80
N ILE A 85 -3.40 10.12 6.05
CA ILE A 85 -2.49 9.79 4.94
C ILE A 85 -1.22 10.61 5.08
N ARG A 86 -0.08 9.96 4.96
CA ARG A 86 1.24 10.58 4.95
C ARG A 86 1.97 10.25 3.66
N VAL A 87 2.39 11.27 2.93
CA VAL A 87 3.31 11.14 1.80
C VAL A 87 4.72 11.47 2.29
N HIS A 88 5.65 10.55 2.10
CA HIS A 88 7.06 10.77 2.44
C HIS A 88 7.76 11.63 1.37
N PRO A 89 8.78 12.43 1.74
CA PRO A 89 9.63 13.10 0.76
C PRO A 89 10.26 12.10 -0.20
N LEU A 90 10.55 12.53 -1.42
CA LEU A 90 11.15 11.70 -2.46
C LEU A 90 12.43 11.01 -1.96
N GLY A 91 12.48 9.69 -2.09
CA GLY A 91 13.63 8.86 -1.71
C GLY A 91 13.77 8.59 -0.21
N GLU A 92 12.84 9.07 0.62
CA GLU A 92 12.92 8.96 2.07
C GLU A 92 11.92 7.96 2.66
N GLY A 93 12.04 7.72 3.97
CA GLY A 93 11.08 6.97 4.80
C GLY A 93 11.40 5.48 4.95
N THR A 94 12.43 4.97 4.28
CA THR A 94 12.89 3.57 4.44
C THR A 94 13.77 3.41 5.70
N ASP A 95 13.84 2.20 6.21
CA ASP A 95 14.75 1.81 7.29
C ASP A 95 15.95 1.07 6.69
N GLY A 96 17.06 1.79 6.47
CA GLY A 96 18.27 1.22 5.83
C GLY A 96 18.00 0.63 4.44
N GLY A 97 17.04 1.17 3.68
CA GLY A 97 16.63 0.65 2.37
C GLY A 97 15.57 -0.46 2.42
N PHE A 98 15.03 -0.74 3.61
CA PHE A 98 13.96 -1.71 3.79
C PHE A 98 12.64 -1.05 4.19
N LEU A 99 11.53 -1.67 3.80
CA LEU A 99 10.20 -1.40 4.31
C LEU A 99 9.61 -2.72 4.83
N ALA A 100 9.16 -2.71 6.07
CA ALA A 100 8.48 -3.88 6.61
C ALA A 100 6.96 -3.71 6.37
N ALA A 101 6.35 -4.67 5.67
CA ALA A 101 4.92 -4.61 5.32
C ALA A 101 4.00 -4.52 6.54
N ASN A 102 4.48 -4.91 7.73
CA ASN A 102 3.76 -4.82 9.01
C ASN A 102 4.12 -3.60 9.86
N LYS A 103 4.90 -2.63 9.33
CA LYS A 103 5.31 -1.41 10.06
C LYS A 103 4.13 -0.63 10.63
N LEU A 104 3.00 -0.62 9.93
CA LEU A 104 1.80 0.09 10.34
C LEU A 104 0.73 -0.83 10.96
N ALA A 105 1.10 -2.05 11.38
CA ALA A 105 0.17 -2.95 12.07
C ALA A 105 -0.46 -2.27 13.31
N GLY A 106 -1.78 -2.31 13.42
CA GLY A 106 -2.54 -1.64 14.47
C GLY A 106 -2.76 -0.14 14.25
N LYS A 107 -2.39 0.40 13.09
CA LYS A 107 -2.63 1.80 12.69
C LYS A 107 -3.76 1.90 11.66
N ASP A 108 -4.45 3.04 11.68
CA ASP A 108 -5.50 3.37 10.70
C ASP A 108 -5.02 4.39 9.66
N THR A 109 -3.69 4.53 9.52
CA THR A 109 -3.05 5.43 8.57
C THR A 109 -2.56 4.70 7.32
N LEU A 110 -2.41 5.44 6.22
CA LEU A 110 -1.70 5.05 5.00
C LEU A 110 -0.42 5.89 4.88
N GLU A 111 0.71 5.25 4.63
CA GLU A 111 1.96 5.92 4.23
C GLU A 111 2.28 5.63 2.77
N ILE A 112 2.68 6.68 2.03
CA ILE A 112 3.03 6.61 0.61
C ILE A 112 4.49 6.98 0.44
N PHE A 113 5.23 6.15 -0.31
CA PHE A 113 6.66 6.32 -0.57
C PHE A 113 6.91 6.39 -2.08
N CYS A 114 7.74 7.33 -2.48
CA CYS A 114 8.23 7.49 -3.85
C CYS A 114 9.74 7.24 -3.84
N LEU A 115 10.18 6.06 -4.27
CA LEU A 115 11.58 5.63 -4.19
C LEU A 115 12.16 5.49 -5.61
N PRO A 116 12.94 6.48 -6.10
CA PRO A 116 13.52 6.44 -7.43
C PRO A 116 14.78 5.57 -7.47
N ASN A 117 15.09 5.01 -8.64
CA ASN A 117 16.41 4.46 -8.91
C ASN A 117 17.45 5.60 -9.08
N PRO A 118 18.77 5.27 -9.05
CA PRO A 118 19.82 6.30 -9.03
C PRO A 118 19.84 7.25 -10.25
N ASP A 119 19.40 6.80 -11.42
CA ASP A 119 19.36 7.59 -12.66
C ASP A 119 18.01 8.29 -12.88
N GLY A 120 17.03 8.08 -12.01
CA GLY A 120 15.71 8.71 -12.06
C GLY A 120 14.81 8.23 -13.20
N THR A 121 15.14 7.12 -13.86
CA THR A 121 14.36 6.56 -14.97
C THR A 121 13.21 5.67 -14.50
N GLN A 122 13.29 5.17 -13.27
CA GLN A 122 12.30 4.31 -12.66
C GLN A 122 11.93 4.78 -11.25
N LEU A 123 10.73 4.48 -10.81
CA LEU A 123 10.22 4.77 -9.48
C LEU A 123 9.49 3.56 -8.92
N GLN A 124 9.77 3.22 -7.68
CA GLN A 124 8.93 2.33 -6.89
C GLN A 124 7.95 3.18 -6.09
N LEU A 125 6.68 3.21 -6.49
CA LEU A 125 5.61 3.81 -5.72
C LEU A 125 5.05 2.77 -4.76
N ILE A 126 5.06 3.07 -3.46
CA ILE A 126 4.64 2.13 -2.43
C ILE A 126 3.55 2.75 -1.56
N GLY A 127 2.47 2.00 -1.34
CA GLY A 127 1.47 2.25 -0.32
C GLY A 127 1.62 1.24 0.81
N LEU A 128 1.78 1.74 2.04
CA LEU A 128 1.93 0.92 3.25
C LEU A 128 0.79 1.20 4.22
N PHE A 129 0.12 0.17 4.72
CA PHE A 129 -1.02 0.30 5.63
C PHE A 129 -1.32 -1.02 6.36
N ASP A 130 -2.16 -0.95 7.38
CA ASP A 130 -2.72 -2.16 8.01
C ASP A 130 -3.96 -2.63 7.23
N ASN A 131 -3.93 -3.87 6.74
CA ASN A 131 -5.06 -4.47 6.01
C ASN A 131 -6.33 -4.67 6.86
N LEU A 132 -6.21 -4.74 8.17
CA LEU A 132 -7.33 -4.85 9.13
C LEU A 132 -7.79 -3.48 9.64
N GLY A 133 -6.85 -2.53 9.78
CA GLY A 133 -7.10 -1.14 10.17
C GLY A 133 -7.53 -0.29 8.97
N LYS A 134 -6.59 0.50 8.41
CA LYS A 134 -6.84 1.40 7.25
C LYS A 134 -7.43 0.68 6.05
N GLY A 135 -7.05 -0.58 5.81
CA GLY A 135 -7.56 -1.39 4.70
C GLY A 135 -8.96 -1.98 4.92
N SER A 136 -9.57 -1.83 6.11
CA SER A 136 -10.85 -2.46 6.45
C SER A 136 -11.62 -1.64 7.50
N SER A 137 -11.56 -2.03 8.79
CA SER A 137 -12.39 -1.43 9.86
C SER A 137 -12.07 0.04 10.10
N GLY A 138 -10.81 0.44 10.04
CA GLY A 138 -10.39 1.84 10.22
C GLY A 138 -10.97 2.76 9.16
N ALA A 139 -10.95 2.34 7.88
CA ALA A 139 -11.58 3.10 6.81
C ALA A 139 -13.10 3.22 6.99
N ALA A 140 -13.76 2.14 7.46
CA ALA A 140 -15.20 2.18 7.72
C ALA A 140 -15.55 3.17 8.84
N VAL A 141 -14.78 3.19 9.94
CA VAL A 141 -14.94 4.16 11.03
C VAL A 141 -14.66 5.58 10.56
N GLN A 142 -13.61 5.81 9.76
CA GLN A 142 -13.30 7.10 9.16
C GLN A 142 -14.48 7.61 8.30
N CYS A 143 -15.01 6.80 7.41
CA CYS A 143 -16.18 7.15 6.60
C CYS A 143 -17.41 7.47 7.47
N MET A 144 -17.67 6.65 8.48
CA MET A 144 -18.77 6.89 9.43
C MET A 144 -18.62 8.23 10.15
N ASN A 145 -17.41 8.57 10.61
CA ASN A 145 -17.14 9.84 11.28
C ASN A 145 -17.47 11.03 10.35
N LEU A 146 -17.01 10.97 9.09
CA LEU A 146 -17.29 12.01 8.09
C LEU A 146 -18.79 12.12 7.79
N MET A 147 -19.49 11.00 7.60
CA MET A 147 -20.94 10.99 7.33
C MET A 147 -21.77 11.58 8.49
N LEU A 148 -21.31 11.41 9.73
CA LEU A 148 -21.99 11.92 10.93
C LEU A 148 -21.53 13.32 11.31
N GLY A 149 -20.63 13.96 10.56
CA GLY A 149 -20.07 15.28 10.90
C GLY A 149 -19.20 15.28 12.17
N LEU A 150 -18.64 14.12 12.52
CA LEU A 150 -17.70 13.97 13.64
C LEU A 150 -16.27 14.31 13.17
N GLU A 151 -15.37 14.48 14.16
CA GLU A 151 -13.94 14.57 13.84
C GLU A 151 -13.48 13.28 13.13
N GLU A 152 -12.85 13.45 11.96
CA GLU A 152 -12.46 12.36 11.05
C GLU A 152 -11.69 11.23 11.74
N THR A 153 -10.80 11.60 12.66
CA THR A 153 -9.87 10.67 13.32
C THR A 153 -10.41 10.09 14.64
N LYS A 154 -11.66 10.40 15.00
CA LYS A 154 -12.24 9.96 16.26
C LYS A 154 -12.27 8.44 16.39
N GLY A 155 -11.58 7.91 17.41
CA GLY A 155 -11.49 6.48 17.67
C GLY A 155 -10.53 5.70 16.75
N LEU A 156 -9.74 6.40 15.93
CA LEU A 156 -8.75 5.82 15.03
C LEU A 156 -7.33 5.93 15.58
N ALA A 157 -6.49 4.93 15.32
CA ALA A 157 -5.07 4.88 15.69
C ALA A 157 -4.20 5.52 14.59
N ARG A 158 -3.28 6.42 15.00
CA ARG A 158 -2.32 7.07 14.09
C ARG A 158 -0.91 6.53 14.28
#